data_425fee53d229121da4e7696cd163b679
#
_entry.id   425fee53d229121da4e7696cd163b679
#
_cell.length_a   1.000
_cell.length_b   1.000
_cell.length_c   1.000
_cell.angle_alpha   90.00
_cell.angle_beta   90.00
_cell.angle_gamma   90.00
#
_symmetry.space_group_name_H-M   'P 1'
#
loop_
_entity.id
_entity.type
_entity.pdbx_description
1 polymer ?
#
loop_
_entity_poly.entity_id
_entity_poly.type
_entity_poly.pdbx_seq_one_letter_code
_entity_poly.pdbx_strand_id
1 'polypeptide(L)'
;FDFTYSGIPGDPLKLLEYNADTPTGIIEAAICQKTWYQQQRLDAQGYGHWGEIGEAFTERWRQIFAAETTPQLHLAHVNESIDPYQEDYNNVWLIAHAAQLTKLIPIDEIIFNEDTKSWSDADGKPINNLFKLYPWEDLVTDSESGYDKLLFAYHGSIRRWVEPAWKMFLSNKL
;
A
#
# COMPACT_ATOMS: atom_id res chain seq x y z
N PHE A 1 10.84 -5.17 -5.28
CA PHE A 1 11.75 -5.51 -6.39
C PHE A 1 12.29 -6.90 -6.19
N ASP A 2 12.10 -7.79 -7.14
CA ASP A 2 12.67 -9.12 -7.14
C ASP A 2 13.90 -9.16 -8.03
N PHE A 3 15.00 -9.58 -7.46
CA PHE A 3 16.29 -9.68 -8.15
C PHE A 3 16.79 -11.12 -8.17
N THR A 4 17.53 -11.48 -9.20
CA THR A 4 18.35 -12.67 -9.19
C THR A 4 19.82 -12.31 -9.07
N TYR A 5 20.57 -13.14 -8.33
CA TYR A 5 22.00 -13.04 -8.12
C TYR A 5 22.67 -14.40 -8.35
N SER A 6 23.69 -14.43 -9.18
CA SER A 6 24.40 -15.66 -9.54
C SER A 6 25.30 -16.22 -8.43
N GLY A 7 25.62 -15.42 -7.42
CA GLY A 7 26.62 -15.75 -6.41
C GLY A 7 28.07 -15.51 -6.87
N ILE A 8 28.27 -15.05 -8.09
CA ILE A 8 29.61 -14.80 -8.66
C ILE A 8 29.99 -13.35 -8.44
N PRO A 9 31.11 -13.05 -7.78
CA PRO A 9 31.57 -11.67 -7.60
C PRO A 9 31.76 -10.97 -8.95
N GLY A 10 31.16 -9.78 -9.07
CA GLY A 10 31.22 -8.98 -10.29
C GLY A 10 30.08 -9.20 -11.28
N ASP A 11 29.27 -10.25 -11.14
CA ASP A 11 28.07 -10.41 -11.94
C ASP A 11 27.00 -9.37 -11.50
N PRO A 12 26.28 -8.75 -12.46
CA PRO A 12 25.27 -7.79 -12.14
C PRO A 12 24.02 -8.45 -11.53
N LEU A 13 23.38 -7.76 -10.60
CA LEU A 13 22.00 -8.08 -10.22
C LEU A 13 21.09 -7.89 -11.42
N LYS A 14 20.18 -8.84 -11.64
CA LYS A 14 19.15 -8.73 -12.68
C LYS A 14 17.80 -8.54 -12.02
N LEU A 15 17.07 -7.50 -12.43
CA LEU A 15 15.70 -7.27 -12.01
C LEU A 15 14.77 -8.27 -12.70
N LEU A 16 13.98 -8.99 -11.94
CA LEU A 16 12.99 -9.94 -12.43
C LEU A 16 11.58 -9.35 -12.38
N GLU A 17 11.28 -8.58 -11.34
CA GLU A 17 9.96 -8.02 -11.13
C GLU A 17 10.06 -6.72 -10.32
N TYR A 18 9.21 -5.78 -10.67
CA TYR A 18 8.88 -4.64 -9.85
C TYR A 18 7.40 -4.74 -9.42
N ASN A 19 7.14 -5.30 -8.25
CA ASN A 19 5.81 -5.33 -7.67
C ASN A 19 5.51 -3.98 -7.03
N ALA A 20 4.79 -3.12 -7.76
CA ALA A 20 4.66 -1.71 -7.43
C ALA A 20 3.24 -1.31 -6.99
N ASP A 21 2.25 -2.16 -7.23
CA ASP A 21 0.84 -1.78 -7.05
C ASP A 21 0.31 -2.15 -5.66
N THR A 22 0.68 -3.30 -5.15
CA THR A 22 0.21 -3.79 -3.84
C THR A 22 1.39 -4.08 -2.93
N PRO A 23 1.72 -3.19 -1.98
CA PRO A 23 2.85 -3.40 -1.08
C PRO A 23 2.48 -4.38 0.05
N THR A 24 2.31 -5.65 -0.30
CA THR A 24 2.26 -6.78 0.63
C THR A 24 3.68 -7.17 1.05
N GLY A 25 3.84 -7.93 2.14
CA GLY A 25 5.17 -8.30 2.64
C GLY A 25 5.89 -7.22 3.45
N ILE A 26 5.19 -6.14 3.81
CA ILE A 26 5.76 -5.08 4.65
C ILE A 26 6.01 -5.58 6.07
N ILE A 27 5.11 -6.41 6.61
CA ILE A 27 5.23 -6.98 7.95
C ILE A 27 6.47 -7.87 8.02
N GLU A 28 6.67 -8.72 7.02
CA GLU A 28 7.81 -9.59 6.92
C GLU A 28 9.11 -8.80 6.87
N ALA A 29 9.15 -7.76 6.07
CA ALA A 29 10.35 -6.93 5.89
C ALA A 29 10.62 -6.01 7.09
N ALA A 30 9.59 -5.33 7.62
CA ALA A 30 9.77 -4.33 8.67
C ALA A 30 9.85 -4.93 10.08
N ILE A 31 9.12 -6.03 10.33
CA ILE A 31 8.96 -6.61 11.68
C ILE A 31 9.64 -7.97 11.76
N CYS A 32 9.26 -8.93 10.91
CA CYS A 32 9.71 -10.32 11.05
C CYS A 32 11.21 -10.45 10.82
N GLN A 33 11.75 -9.87 9.76
CA GLN A 33 13.20 -9.90 9.49
C GLN A 33 14.01 -9.21 10.59
N LYS A 34 13.55 -8.06 11.08
CA LYS A 34 14.22 -7.35 12.17
C LYS A 34 14.23 -8.18 13.44
N THR A 35 13.10 -8.79 13.79
CA THR A 35 12.97 -9.66 14.96
C THR A 35 13.89 -10.87 14.83
N TRP A 36 13.90 -11.53 13.70
CA TRP A 36 14.78 -12.66 13.44
C TRP A 36 16.26 -12.27 13.53
N TYR A 37 16.64 -11.15 12.92
CA TYR A 37 18.00 -10.61 12.98
C TYR A 37 18.47 -10.43 14.44
N GLN A 38 17.61 -9.86 15.28
CA GLN A 38 17.90 -9.65 16.71
C GLN A 38 18.00 -10.96 17.48
N GLN A 39 17.06 -11.88 17.26
CA GLN A 39 17.03 -13.20 17.91
C GLN A 39 18.28 -14.04 17.58
N GLN A 40 18.75 -13.94 16.35
CA GLN A 40 19.95 -14.64 15.92
C GLN A 40 21.24 -13.91 16.30
N ARG A 41 21.16 -12.73 16.90
CA ARG A 41 22.32 -11.90 17.28
C ARG A 41 23.28 -11.69 16.11
N LEU A 42 22.75 -11.40 14.93
CA LEU A 42 23.53 -11.28 13.70
C LEU A 42 24.44 -10.04 13.70
N ASP A 43 24.07 -9.01 14.46
CA ASP A 43 24.92 -7.84 14.75
C ASP A 43 26.26 -8.23 15.37
N ALA A 44 26.23 -9.13 16.35
CA ALA A 44 27.46 -9.65 16.98
C ALA A 44 28.32 -10.49 16.04
N GLN A 45 27.75 -10.96 14.92
CA GLN A 45 28.43 -11.72 13.88
C GLN A 45 28.92 -10.83 12.73
N GLY A 46 28.69 -9.51 12.80
CA GLY A 46 29.12 -8.54 11.79
C GLY A 46 28.19 -8.39 10.60
N TYR A 47 26.97 -8.95 10.65
CA TYR A 47 25.96 -8.75 9.61
C TYR A 47 25.18 -7.46 9.84
N GLY A 48 24.86 -6.76 8.75
CA GLY A 48 23.97 -5.61 8.77
C GLY A 48 22.51 -6.00 8.54
N HIS A 49 21.60 -5.10 8.93
CA HIS A 49 20.18 -5.19 8.65
C HIS A 49 19.66 -3.83 8.19
N TRP A 50 18.89 -3.82 7.09
CA TRP A 50 18.18 -2.62 6.68
C TRP A 50 16.78 -2.63 7.30
N GLY A 51 16.62 -1.95 8.44
CA GLY A 51 15.40 -2.01 9.25
C GLY A 51 14.64 -0.69 9.38
N GLU A 52 14.89 0.28 8.50
CA GLU A 52 14.36 1.64 8.59
C GLU A 52 13.07 1.84 7.76
N ILE A 53 12.36 0.75 7.43
CA ILE A 53 11.15 0.81 6.59
C ILE A 53 10.07 1.70 7.24
N GLY A 54 9.83 1.55 8.54
CA GLY A 54 8.83 2.33 9.27
C GLY A 54 9.16 3.83 9.30
N GLU A 55 10.41 4.15 9.54
CA GLU A 55 10.92 5.53 9.53
C GLU A 55 10.85 6.13 8.14
N ALA A 56 11.21 5.38 7.11
CA ALA A 56 11.13 5.81 5.71
C ALA A 56 9.68 6.08 5.28
N PHE A 57 8.72 5.24 5.68
CA PHE A 57 7.30 5.49 5.46
C PHE A 57 6.81 6.75 6.17
N THR A 58 7.15 6.93 7.44
CA THR A 58 6.77 8.11 8.22
C THR A 58 7.27 9.39 7.54
N GLU A 59 8.53 9.40 7.13
CA GLU A 59 9.11 10.56 6.43
C GLU A 59 8.45 10.78 5.07
N ARG A 60 8.17 9.70 4.32
CA ARG A 60 7.51 9.81 3.01
C ARG A 60 6.09 10.36 3.12
N TRP A 61 5.31 9.91 4.10
CA TRP A 61 3.97 10.47 4.33
C TRP A 61 4.03 11.94 4.72
N ARG A 62 4.97 12.33 5.56
CA ARG A 62 5.19 13.74 5.91
C ARG A 62 5.47 14.59 4.68
N GLN A 63 6.29 14.11 3.75
CA GLN A 63 6.58 14.80 2.49
C GLN A 63 5.35 14.90 1.58
N ILE A 64 4.58 13.81 1.47
CA ILE A 64 3.36 13.78 0.64
C ILE A 64 2.34 14.83 1.12
N PHE A 65 2.21 15.01 2.42
CA PHE A 65 1.23 15.90 3.04
C PHE A 65 1.79 17.25 3.49
N ALA A 66 3.04 17.58 3.17
CA ALA A 66 3.71 18.79 3.66
C ALA A 66 2.96 20.11 3.37
N ALA A 67 2.17 20.16 2.30
CA ALA A 67 1.39 21.32 1.92
C ALA A 67 -0.06 21.32 2.46
N GLU A 68 -0.47 20.29 3.20
CA GLU A 68 -1.84 20.14 3.69
C GLU A 68 -1.93 20.52 5.16
N THR A 69 -2.88 21.39 5.51
CA THR A 69 -3.10 21.82 6.90
C THR A 69 -3.81 20.77 7.75
N THR A 70 -4.68 19.98 7.14
CA THR A 70 -5.42 18.89 7.78
C THR A 70 -5.48 17.69 6.85
N PRO A 71 -4.36 16.99 6.65
CA PRO A 71 -4.35 15.86 5.75
C PRO A 71 -5.20 14.74 6.35
N GLN A 72 -6.17 14.24 5.59
CA GLN A 72 -6.91 13.04 5.90
C GLN A 72 -6.61 12.01 4.82
N LEU A 73 -6.11 10.85 5.22
CA LEU A 73 -5.85 9.71 4.37
C LEU A 73 -6.79 8.57 4.75
N HIS A 74 -7.55 8.09 3.77
CA HIS A 74 -8.25 6.82 3.89
C HIS A 74 -7.34 5.72 3.34
N LEU A 75 -7.25 4.61 4.07
CA LEU A 75 -6.50 3.44 3.65
C LEU A 75 -7.48 2.28 3.46
N ALA A 76 -7.67 1.89 2.22
CA ALA A 76 -8.58 0.82 1.85
C ALA A 76 -7.85 -0.53 1.84
N HIS A 77 -8.48 -1.53 2.45
CA HIS A 77 -8.04 -2.91 2.49
C HIS A 77 -9.17 -3.85 2.06
N VAL A 78 -8.85 -5.09 1.75
CA VAL A 78 -9.85 -6.12 1.46
C VAL A 78 -10.62 -6.45 2.74
N ASN A 79 -11.93 -6.72 2.60
CA ASN A 79 -12.78 -7.08 3.71
C ASN A 79 -12.38 -8.45 4.31
N GLU A 80 -12.53 -8.61 5.63
CA GLU A 80 -12.25 -9.85 6.37
C GLU A 80 -13.02 -11.06 5.85
N SER A 81 -14.16 -10.87 5.22
CA SER A 81 -14.92 -11.96 4.59
C SER A 81 -14.18 -12.60 3.40
N ILE A 82 -13.27 -11.86 2.78
CA ILE A 82 -12.44 -12.28 1.64
C ILE A 82 -11.04 -12.67 2.13
N ASP A 83 -10.51 -11.90 3.08
CA ASP A 83 -9.21 -12.16 3.71
C ASP A 83 -9.38 -12.51 5.20
N PRO A 84 -9.71 -13.77 5.54
CA PRO A 84 -9.95 -14.20 6.92
C PRO A 84 -8.71 -14.15 7.81
N TYR A 85 -7.52 -14.06 7.23
CA TYR A 85 -6.25 -13.91 7.97
C TYR A 85 -5.90 -12.46 8.22
N GLN A 86 -6.67 -11.52 7.69
CA GLN A 86 -6.45 -10.08 7.83
C GLN A 86 -5.05 -9.63 7.38
N GLU A 87 -4.49 -10.31 6.38
CA GLU A 87 -3.15 -10.01 5.87
C GLU A 87 -3.11 -8.60 5.29
N ASP A 88 -4.07 -8.27 4.44
CA ASP A 88 -4.22 -6.94 3.87
C ASP A 88 -4.46 -5.88 4.94
N TYR A 89 -5.37 -6.14 5.88
CA TYR A 89 -5.64 -5.23 7.00
C TYR A 89 -4.36 -4.93 7.79
N ASN A 90 -3.58 -5.96 8.13
CA ASN A 90 -2.37 -5.80 8.92
C ASN A 90 -1.29 -4.99 8.18
N ASN A 91 -1.13 -5.21 6.87
CA ASN A 91 -0.21 -4.41 6.05
C ASN A 91 -0.65 -2.94 6.00
N VAL A 92 -1.94 -2.68 5.76
CA VAL A 92 -2.48 -1.32 5.72
C VAL A 92 -2.42 -0.65 7.09
N TRP A 93 -2.66 -1.39 8.18
CA TRP A 93 -2.52 -0.89 9.54
C TRP A 93 -1.09 -0.40 9.84
N LEU A 94 -0.07 -1.14 9.40
CA LEU A 94 1.31 -0.73 9.56
C LEU A 94 1.61 0.58 8.82
N ILE A 95 1.11 0.72 7.59
CA ILE A 95 1.22 1.95 6.80
C ILE A 95 0.48 3.11 7.48
N ALA A 96 -0.74 2.85 7.99
CA ALA A 96 -1.55 3.83 8.71
C ALA A 96 -0.84 4.38 9.95
N HIS A 97 -0.21 3.48 10.71
CA HIS A 97 0.54 3.87 11.90
C HIS A 97 1.68 4.85 11.56
N ALA A 98 2.36 4.63 10.45
CA ALA A 98 3.39 5.55 9.96
C ALA A 98 2.84 6.90 9.50
N ALA A 99 1.62 6.94 8.96
CA ALA A 99 1.01 8.16 8.40
C ALA A 99 0.34 9.08 9.42
N GLN A 100 0.01 8.60 10.61
CA GLN A 100 -0.53 9.31 11.80
C GLN A 100 -1.93 9.95 11.68
N LEU A 101 -2.42 10.25 10.47
CA LEU A 101 -3.73 10.92 10.24
C LEU A 101 -4.56 10.10 9.25
N THR A 102 -5.11 8.98 9.72
CA THR A 102 -5.64 7.96 8.83
C THR A 102 -6.94 7.38 9.32
N LYS A 103 -7.74 6.90 8.36
CA LYS A 103 -8.90 6.06 8.61
C LYS A 103 -8.74 4.79 7.76
N LEU A 104 -8.71 3.63 8.41
CA LEU A 104 -8.80 2.34 7.73
C LEU A 104 -10.25 2.08 7.36
N ILE A 105 -10.50 1.61 6.15
CA ILE A 105 -11.83 1.27 5.65
C ILE A 105 -11.74 0.01 4.78
N PRO A 106 -12.72 -0.90 4.88
CA PRO A 106 -12.90 -1.92 3.86
C PRO A 106 -13.18 -1.27 2.50
N ILE A 107 -12.63 -1.81 1.43
CA ILE A 107 -12.77 -1.21 0.09
C ILE A 107 -14.23 -1.17 -0.38
N ASP A 108 -15.04 -2.13 0.04
CA ASP A 108 -16.47 -2.24 -0.24
C ASP A 108 -17.34 -1.25 0.56
N GLU A 109 -16.78 -0.56 1.55
CA GLU A 109 -17.45 0.51 2.29
C GLU A 109 -17.22 1.91 1.68
N ILE A 110 -16.53 2.00 0.54
CA ILE A 110 -16.36 3.25 -0.19
C ILE A 110 -17.64 3.53 -1.00
N ILE A 111 -18.28 4.69 -0.73
CA ILE A 111 -19.55 5.06 -1.31
C ILE A 111 -19.36 6.16 -2.37
N PHE A 112 -19.87 5.92 -3.58
CA PHE A 112 -19.92 6.93 -4.63
C PHE A 112 -21.29 7.61 -4.67
N ASN A 113 -21.26 8.93 -4.60
CA ASN A 113 -22.47 9.75 -4.77
C ASN A 113 -22.56 10.21 -6.24
N GLU A 114 -23.56 9.71 -6.95
CA GLU A 114 -23.78 9.97 -8.38
C GLU A 114 -24.12 11.44 -8.67
N ASP A 115 -24.82 12.11 -7.76
CA ASP A 115 -25.26 13.50 -7.97
C ASP A 115 -24.10 14.48 -7.82
N THR A 116 -23.29 14.28 -6.80
CA THR A 116 -22.14 15.16 -6.49
C THR A 116 -20.84 14.73 -7.14
N LYS A 117 -20.82 13.54 -7.76
CA LYS A 117 -19.60 12.89 -8.31
C LYS A 117 -18.48 12.85 -7.29
N SER A 118 -18.80 12.54 -6.04
CA SER A 118 -17.85 12.52 -4.92
C SER A 118 -17.86 11.17 -4.20
N TRP A 119 -16.75 10.88 -3.57
CA TRP A 119 -16.54 9.69 -2.76
C TRP A 119 -16.56 10.01 -1.28
N SER A 120 -17.19 9.14 -0.51
CA SER A 120 -17.25 9.21 0.95
C SER A 120 -17.04 7.83 1.57
N ASP A 121 -16.68 7.83 2.85
CA ASP A 121 -16.74 6.64 3.70
C ASP A 121 -18.16 6.39 4.21
N ALA A 122 -18.36 5.29 4.94
CA ALA A 122 -19.64 4.90 5.53
C ALA A 122 -20.19 5.94 6.54
N ASP A 123 -19.33 6.78 7.13
CA ASP A 123 -19.74 7.88 8.02
C ASP A 123 -20.09 9.16 7.24
N GLY A 124 -20.08 9.13 5.92
CA GLY A 124 -20.35 10.27 5.05
C GLY A 124 -19.20 11.29 4.95
N LYS A 125 -18.01 10.97 5.43
CA LYS A 125 -16.84 11.85 5.30
C LYS A 125 -16.25 11.75 3.90
N PRO A 126 -15.93 12.88 3.25
CA PRO A 126 -15.39 12.87 1.91
C PRO A 126 -13.99 12.24 1.87
N ILE A 127 -13.77 11.41 0.85
CA ILE A 127 -12.46 10.79 0.56
C ILE A 127 -11.73 11.68 -0.44
N ASN A 128 -10.69 12.37 0.01
CA ASN A 128 -9.84 13.23 -0.81
C ASN A 128 -8.49 12.60 -1.15
N ASN A 129 -7.95 11.79 -0.23
CA ASN A 129 -6.71 11.06 -0.40
C ASN A 129 -6.99 9.59 -0.07
N LEU A 130 -6.69 8.71 -1.00
CA LEU A 130 -6.94 7.28 -0.85
C LEU A 130 -5.65 6.50 -1.11
N PHE A 131 -5.26 5.69 -0.14
CA PHE A 131 -4.36 4.55 -0.33
C PHE A 131 -5.21 3.30 -0.51
N LYS A 132 -4.90 2.51 -1.52
CA LYS A 132 -5.56 1.22 -1.74
C LYS A 132 -4.54 0.09 -1.73
N LEU A 133 -4.86 -0.99 -1.03
CA LEU A 133 -4.14 -2.25 -1.09
C LEU A 133 -4.94 -3.27 -1.90
N TYR A 134 -5.50 -2.87 -3.00
CA TYR A 134 -6.25 -3.71 -3.94
C TYR A 134 -5.66 -3.52 -5.34
N PRO A 135 -5.29 -4.60 -6.07
CA PRO A 135 -4.64 -4.47 -7.36
C PRO A 135 -5.49 -3.67 -8.35
N TRP A 136 -4.84 -2.84 -9.16
CA TRP A 136 -5.55 -2.10 -10.20
C TRP A 136 -6.16 -3.02 -11.25
N GLU A 137 -5.51 -4.14 -11.55
CA GLU A 137 -6.01 -5.17 -12.46
C GLU A 137 -7.35 -5.73 -11.99
N ASP A 138 -7.49 -5.97 -10.70
CA ASP A 138 -8.72 -6.48 -10.11
C ASP A 138 -9.81 -5.41 -10.09
N LEU A 139 -9.45 -4.16 -9.77
CA LEU A 139 -10.38 -3.02 -9.85
C LEU A 139 -10.92 -2.81 -11.28
N VAL A 140 -10.11 -3.08 -12.30
CA VAL A 140 -10.53 -2.93 -13.72
C VAL A 140 -11.44 -4.06 -14.17
N THR A 141 -11.21 -5.28 -13.66
CA THR A 141 -11.86 -6.50 -14.15
C THR A 141 -13.04 -6.95 -13.31
N ASP A 142 -13.10 -6.53 -12.05
CA ASP A 142 -14.10 -6.97 -11.09
C ASP A 142 -15.39 -6.14 -11.17
N SER A 143 -16.19 -6.39 -12.21
CA SER A 143 -17.49 -5.77 -12.39
C SER A 143 -18.58 -6.31 -11.44
N GLU A 144 -18.38 -7.50 -10.86
CA GLU A 144 -19.38 -8.13 -9.98
C GLU A 144 -19.39 -7.51 -8.58
N SER A 145 -18.24 -7.11 -8.07
CA SER A 145 -18.15 -6.42 -6.77
C SER A 145 -18.53 -4.94 -6.84
N GLY A 146 -18.66 -4.37 -8.04
CA GLY A 146 -18.93 -2.95 -8.25
C GLY A 146 -17.71 -2.04 -8.02
N TYR A 147 -16.51 -2.61 -7.86
CA TYR A 147 -15.26 -1.86 -7.71
C TYR A 147 -14.82 -1.16 -9.01
N ASP A 148 -15.35 -1.58 -10.17
CA ASP A 148 -15.21 -0.88 -11.43
C ASP A 148 -15.61 0.60 -11.34
N LYS A 149 -16.56 0.93 -10.43
CA LYS A 149 -16.93 2.31 -10.13
C LYS A 149 -15.78 3.13 -9.57
N LEU A 150 -14.85 2.51 -8.85
CA LEU A 150 -13.64 3.18 -8.36
C LEU A 150 -12.72 3.66 -9.49
N LEU A 151 -12.74 3.01 -10.64
CA LEU A 151 -12.02 3.47 -11.84
C LEU A 151 -12.59 4.77 -12.42
N PHE A 152 -13.91 4.89 -12.43
CA PHE A 152 -14.56 6.14 -12.85
C PHE A 152 -14.27 7.28 -11.88
N ALA A 153 -13.89 6.95 -10.64
CA ALA A 153 -13.47 7.89 -9.62
C ALA A 153 -12.11 8.54 -9.88
N TYR A 154 -11.32 8.03 -10.79
CA TYR A 154 -10.10 8.71 -11.23
C TYR A 154 -10.38 10.12 -11.76
N HIS A 155 -11.63 10.40 -12.11
CA HIS A 155 -12.15 11.72 -12.48
C HIS A 155 -13.02 12.36 -11.37
N GLY A 156 -13.13 11.73 -10.19
CA GLY A 156 -13.96 12.19 -9.08
C GLY A 156 -13.26 13.10 -8.09
N SER A 157 -13.80 13.19 -6.88
CA SER A 157 -13.30 14.05 -5.80
C SER A 157 -11.97 13.60 -5.18
N ILE A 158 -11.51 12.38 -5.46
CA ILE A 158 -10.24 11.88 -4.93
C ILE A 158 -9.10 12.58 -5.63
N ARG A 159 -8.46 13.50 -4.93
CA ARG A 159 -7.35 14.31 -5.47
C ARG A 159 -6.04 13.55 -5.55
N ARG A 160 -5.87 12.57 -4.66
CA ARG A 160 -4.61 11.81 -4.57
C ARG A 160 -4.90 10.34 -4.37
N TRP A 161 -4.48 9.56 -5.34
CA TRP A 161 -4.41 8.11 -5.26
C TRP A 161 -2.98 7.68 -4.90
N VAL A 162 -2.86 6.85 -3.89
CA VAL A 162 -1.63 6.14 -3.51
C VAL A 162 -2.02 4.67 -3.45
N GLU A 163 -1.57 3.91 -4.24
CA GLU A 163 -0.70 3.79 -5.38
C GLU A 163 -1.36 4.32 -6.67
N PRO A 164 -0.69 5.09 -7.50
CA PRO A 164 -1.29 5.64 -8.72
C PRO A 164 -1.43 4.57 -9.83
N ALA A 165 -2.46 4.71 -10.68
CA ALA A 165 -2.83 3.71 -11.69
C ALA A 165 -1.72 3.36 -12.69
N TRP A 166 -0.76 4.25 -12.97
CA TRP A 166 0.34 3.96 -13.88
C TRP A 166 1.27 2.84 -13.36
N LYS A 167 1.26 2.55 -12.06
CA LYS A 167 2.04 1.47 -11.48
C LYS A 167 1.59 0.08 -11.94
N MET A 168 0.35 -0.08 -12.37
CA MET A 168 -0.15 -1.30 -12.99
C MET A 168 0.73 -1.75 -14.18
N PHE A 169 1.25 -0.80 -14.96
CA PHE A 169 2.13 -1.13 -16.09
C PHE A 169 3.52 -1.62 -15.68
N LEU A 170 3.91 -1.41 -14.44
CA LEU A 170 5.21 -1.82 -13.92
C LEU A 170 5.15 -3.11 -13.09
N SER A 171 3.96 -3.53 -12.68
CA SER A 171 3.74 -4.74 -11.86
C SER A 171 3.67 -5.99 -12.74
N ASN A 172 4.68 -6.16 -13.59
CA ASN A 172 4.79 -7.32 -14.48
C ASN A 172 6.16 -7.98 -14.32
N LYS A 173 6.18 -9.31 -14.44
CA LYS A 173 7.42 -10.08 -14.51
C LYS A 173 8.12 -9.84 -15.85
N LEU A 174 9.41 -9.62 -15.80
CA LEU A 174 10.27 -9.38 -16.97
C LEU A 174 10.84 -10.70 -17.50
#